data_06534a345c3d56ae68446a594afcaf82
#
_entry.id   06534a345c3d56ae68446a594afcaf82
#
_cell.length_a   1.000
_cell.length_b   1.000
_cell.length_c   1.000
_cell.angle_alpha   90.00
_cell.angle_beta   90.00
_cell.angle_gamma   90.00
#
_symmetry.space_group_name_H-M   'P 1'
#
loop_
_entity.id
_entity.type
_entity.pdbx_description
1 polymer ?
#
loop_
_entity_poly.entity_id
_entity_poly.type
_entity_poly.pdbx_seq_one_letter_code
_entity_poly.pdbx_strand_id
1 'polypeptide(L)'
;VGPPGTGKTHIKIKELYKEYLHKYGSERGIVLTHTNVAAKELKDTITSIKEVKELKKEEEFFEDRICTIHSYTNNNSEIPRNLKVFDKSAYEELCKYYSLFGKANNVYVRKNPMEKHPFFKFKSNAYGRGLDFKKCWMKSENPSRAYDPYDLKMLLAMQEKYNKFKEKKYKDFEDMLEYFNNSKQDLVIDFLIVDEAQDCSVPQMLAIERMAKHAKVVVMVGDPNQTIFQFAGANPDFFEKLFAKVKGDDELKKGLRCSKAINTFAKKIIKPIWDFYRYERVWSPTDEEGSVQFLTNLKGSPALKNLINKMRNSNESFLFTYRSAKSREDWILPFLKREGFKFKHVANKNNHVGDEELNVYYTWPEFLKGVPKSLGEIKQYHERLHKKYKCNKNWPREGSIINKEYTFQDFVRKGYLSEELKKENSFYKLHKKYKKDSEQDDYQTVKIKYINRIIQKDNLNQKSIIEYGNFHDVKGLTRDNVIVDLSLTRDEDKFDQRRLGFVGLTRGRHDAWILKTQTGKELII
;
A
#
# COMPACT_ATOMS: atom_id res chain seq x y z
N VAL A 1 -3.11 24.51 2.58
CA VAL A 1 -3.67 23.23 3.08
C VAL A 1 -4.83 22.80 2.22
N GLY A 2 -4.98 21.50 1.99
CA GLY A 2 -6.10 21.00 1.18
C GLY A 2 -6.61 19.67 1.69
N PRO A 3 -7.91 19.58 2.01
CA PRO A 3 -8.58 18.33 2.34
C PRO A 3 -8.46 17.25 1.25
N PRO A 4 -8.91 16.00 1.51
CA PRO A 4 -8.80 14.92 0.53
C PRO A 4 -9.49 15.25 -0.78
N GLY A 5 -8.82 14.97 -1.91
CA GLY A 5 -9.40 15.13 -3.23
C GLY A 5 -9.65 16.56 -3.68
N THR A 6 -8.98 17.54 -3.11
CA THR A 6 -9.06 18.96 -3.54
C THR A 6 -8.04 19.33 -4.62
N GLY A 7 -7.32 18.35 -5.19
CA GLY A 7 -6.38 18.59 -6.29
C GLY A 7 -5.00 19.14 -5.86
N LYS A 8 -4.59 18.92 -4.61
CA LYS A 8 -3.28 19.35 -4.09
C LYS A 8 -2.14 19.03 -5.04
N THR A 9 -1.94 17.76 -5.31
CA THR A 9 -0.81 17.27 -6.11
C THR A 9 -1.00 17.55 -7.60
N HIS A 10 -2.12 17.14 -8.17
CA HIS A 10 -2.31 17.19 -9.63
C HIS A 10 -2.66 18.57 -10.21
N ILE A 11 -3.24 19.45 -9.41
CA ILE A 11 -3.65 20.78 -9.87
C ILE A 11 -2.72 21.84 -9.26
N LYS A 12 -2.76 21.98 -7.93
CA LYS A 12 -2.08 23.11 -7.28
C LYS A 12 -0.55 23.04 -7.41
N ILE A 13 0.07 21.88 -7.19
CA ILE A 13 1.53 21.75 -7.36
C ILE A 13 1.91 21.97 -8.83
N LYS A 14 1.12 21.45 -9.77
CA LYS A 14 1.35 21.65 -11.21
C LYS A 14 1.30 23.12 -11.61
N GLU A 15 0.31 23.86 -11.13
CA GLU A 15 0.17 25.31 -11.36
C GLU A 15 1.35 26.09 -10.77
N LEU A 16 1.69 25.83 -9.51
CA LEU A 16 2.80 26.49 -8.81
C LEU A 16 4.15 26.18 -9.48
N TYR A 17 4.37 24.92 -9.86
CA TYR A 17 5.60 24.56 -10.56
C TYR A 17 5.73 25.30 -11.88
N LYS A 18 4.65 25.40 -12.66
CA LYS A 18 4.62 26.15 -13.90
C LYS A 18 4.91 27.65 -13.68
N GLU A 19 4.25 28.27 -12.69
CA GLU A 19 4.47 29.66 -12.31
C GLU A 19 5.94 29.91 -11.94
N TYR A 20 6.52 29.06 -11.09
CA TYR A 20 7.90 29.22 -10.63
C TYR A 20 8.93 28.86 -11.69
N LEU A 21 8.61 27.93 -12.59
CA LEU A 21 9.42 27.66 -13.78
C LEU A 21 9.58 28.90 -14.64
N HIS A 22 8.50 29.64 -14.91
CA HIS A 22 8.54 30.89 -15.66
C HIS A 22 9.32 31.99 -14.93
N LYS A 23 9.18 32.06 -13.61
CA LYS A 23 9.79 33.13 -12.81
C LYS A 23 11.27 32.92 -12.51
N TYR A 24 11.68 31.69 -12.29
CA TYR A 24 13.01 31.34 -11.76
C TYR A 24 13.80 30.38 -12.66
N GLY A 25 13.19 29.77 -13.66
CA GLY A 25 13.80 28.69 -14.43
C GLY A 25 13.72 27.33 -13.73
N SER A 26 14.20 26.28 -14.38
CA SER A 26 14.07 24.89 -13.90
C SER A 26 15.24 24.40 -13.05
N GLU A 27 16.40 25.03 -13.13
CA GLU A 27 17.66 24.45 -12.68
C GLU A 27 17.82 24.33 -11.16
N ARG A 28 17.10 25.15 -10.40
CA ARG A 28 17.19 25.24 -8.94
C ARG A 28 15.85 25.05 -8.22
N GLY A 29 14.87 24.49 -8.94
CA GLY A 29 13.57 24.15 -8.38
C GLY A 29 13.59 22.73 -7.80
N ILE A 30 13.05 22.56 -6.61
CA ILE A 30 13.03 21.28 -5.89
C ILE A 30 11.59 20.95 -5.49
N VAL A 31 11.17 19.72 -5.75
CA VAL A 31 9.86 19.20 -5.33
C VAL A 31 10.07 17.93 -4.54
N LEU A 32 9.68 17.91 -3.29
CA LEU A 32 9.90 16.82 -2.36
C LEU A 32 8.61 16.21 -1.88
N THR A 33 8.65 14.92 -1.57
CA THR A 33 7.57 14.19 -0.93
C THR A 33 8.10 13.11 0.02
N HIS A 34 7.18 12.42 0.71
CA HIS A 34 7.55 11.43 1.72
C HIS A 34 7.83 10.04 1.16
N THR A 35 7.19 9.60 0.08
CA THR A 35 7.27 8.23 -0.45
C THR A 35 7.73 8.17 -1.91
N ASN A 36 8.37 7.06 -2.30
CA ASN A 36 8.78 6.83 -3.70
C ASN A 36 7.59 6.78 -4.67
N VAL A 37 6.44 6.28 -4.23
CA VAL A 37 5.22 6.24 -5.05
C VAL A 37 4.73 7.65 -5.34
N ALA A 38 4.66 8.51 -4.31
CA ALA A 38 4.28 9.91 -4.47
C ALA A 38 5.31 10.70 -5.30
N ALA A 39 6.61 10.42 -5.14
CA ALA A 39 7.66 11.04 -5.95
C ALA A 39 7.51 10.71 -7.44
N LYS A 40 7.19 9.45 -7.76
CA LYS A 40 6.90 9.04 -9.14
C LYS A 40 5.67 9.74 -9.70
N GLU A 41 4.57 9.80 -8.95
CA GLU A 41 3.33 10.48 -9.35
C GLU A 41 3.56 11.99 -9.59
N LEU A 42 4.33 12.65 -8.72
CA LEU A 42 4.75 14.03 -8.90
C LEU A 42 5.60 14.22 -10.15
N LYS A 43 6.58 13.36 -10.38
CA LYS A 43 7.42 13.38 -11.57
C LYS A 43 6.58 13.26 -12.84
N ASP A 44 5.69 12.25 -12.91
CA ASP A 44 4.78 12.05 -14.04
C ASP A 44 3.88 13.28 -14.26
N THR A 45 3.38 13.89 -13.18
CA THR A 45 2.54 15.08 -13.23
C THR A 45 3.30 16.29 -13.77
N ILE A 46 4.51 16.56 -13.26
CA ILE A 46 5.32 17.73 -13.64
C ILE A 46 5.88 17.58 -15.05
N THR A 47 6.38 16.41 -15.42
CA THR A 47 6.88 16.12 -16.78
C THR A 47 5.78 16.13 -17.84
N SER A 48 4.50 16.04 -17.43
CA SER A 48 3.35 16.20 -18.34
C SER A 48 3.11 17.65 -18.77
N ILE A 49 3.71 18.63 -18.09
CA ILE A 49 3.56 20.05 -18.38
C ILE A 49 4.26 20.35 -19.73
N LYS A 50 3.56 21.06 -20.62
CA LYS A 50 4.08 21.36 -21.99
C LYS A 50 5.42 22.09 -21.95
N GLU A 51 5.51 23.11 -21.12
CA GLU A 51 6.71 23.93 -20.94
C GLU A 51 7.90 23.11 -20.40
N VAL A 52 7.64 22.12 -19.56
CA VAL A 52 8.67 21.19 -19.04
C VAL A 52 9.15 20.26 -20.16
N LYS A 53 8.25 19.74 -21.00
CA LYS A 53 8.61 18.93 -22.18
C LYS A 53 9.48 19.70 -23.17
N GLU A 54 9.21 20.97 -23.35
CA GLU A 54 9.97 21.86 -24.26
C GLU A 54 11.40 22.11 -23.77
N LEU A 55 11.69 21.92 -22.46
CA LEU A 55 13.05 22.06 -21.92
C LEU A 55 14.03 21.01 -22.44
N LYS A 56 13.53 19.90 -23.02
CA LYS A 56 14.35 18.79 -23.52
C LYS A 56 15.40 18.28 -22.52
N LYS A 57 15.12 18.38 -21.21
CA LYS A 57 16.01 17.89 -20.16
C LYS A 57 15.88 16.37 -20.06
N GLU A 58 17.00 15.73 -19.78
CA GLU A 58 17.05 14.28 -19.56
C GLU A 58 16.26 13.87 -18.30
N GLU A 59 15.82 12.64 -18.27
CA GLU A 59 15.04 12.10 -17.15
C GLU A 59 15.80 12.20 -15.82
N GLU A 60 17.11 12.00 -15.85
CA GLU A 60 18.03 12.10 -14.72
C GLU A 60 18.01 13.50 -14.06
N PHE A 61 17.83 14.57 -14.85
CA PHE A 61 17.68 15.93 -14.32
C PHE A 61 16.51 16.06 -13.35
N PHE A 62 15.38 15.36 -13.60
CA PHE A 62 14.21 15.41 -12.74
C PHE A 62 14.31 14.45 -11.56
N GLU A 63 15.12 13.39 -11.65
CA GLU A 63 15.30 12.43 -10.55
C GLU A 63 15.90 13.04 -9.30
N ASP A 64 16.87 13.94 -9.46
CA ASP A 64 17.50 14.62 -8.33
C ASP A 64 16.67 15.77 -7.76
N ARG A 65 15.68 16.27 -8.50
CA ARG A 65 14.88 17.43 -8.12
C ARG A 65 13.45 17.14 -7.75
N ILE A 66 12.88 16.04 -8.27
CA ILE A 66 11.54 15.58 -7.94
C ILE A 66 11.69 14.20 -7.30
N CYS A 67 11.88 14.17 -5.99
CA CYS A 67 12.27 12.96 -5.28
C CYS A 67 11.75 12.93 -3.83
N THR A 68 12.11 11.89 -3.10
CA THR A 68 11.83 11.85 -1.67
C THR A 68 12.81 12.72 -0.88
N ILE A 69 12.40 13.20 0.30
CA ILE A 69 13.26 13.96 1.20
C ILE A 69 14.56 13.20 1.49
N HIS A 70 14.49 11.88 1.75
CA HIS A 70 15.67 11.05 1.99
C HIS A 70 16.59 10.96 0.77
N SER A 71 16.04 10.84 -0.44
CA SER A 71 16.85 10.82 -1.67
C SER A 71 17.60 12.12 -1.83
N TYR A 72 16.88 13.26 -1.70
CA TYR A 72 17.51 14.56 -1.80
C TYR A 72 18.60 14.77 -0.76
N THR A 73 18.33 14.47 0.51
CA THR A 73 19.30 14.63 1.60
C THR A 73 20.52 13.72 1.44
N ASN A 74 20.34 12.50 0.96
CA ASN A 74 21.46 11.60 0.66
C ASN A 74 22.36 12.12 -0.46
N ASN A 75 21.77 12.68 -1.52
CA ASN A 75 22.51 13.15 -2.69
C ASN A 75 23.20 14.51 -2.44
N ASN A 76 22.66 15.31 -1.51
CA ASN A 76 23.15 16.65 -1.19
C ASN A 76 23.75 16.77 0.23
N SER A 77 24.31 15.68 0.76
CA SER A 77 25.02 15.66 2.03
C SER A 77 26.46 15.24 1.87
N GLU A 78 27.28 15.53 2.89
CA GLU A 78 28.67 15.09 3.00
C GLU A 78 28.80 13.65 3.50
N ILE A 79 27.73 12.87 3.41
CA ILE A 79 27.77 11.45 3.83
C ILE A 79 28.75 10.66 2.96
N PRO A 80 29.69 9.88 3.52
CA PRO A 80 30.65 9.13 2.74
C PRO A 80 29.97 8.22 1.70
N ARG A 81 30.33 8.39 0.42
CA ARG A 81 29.73 7.64 -0.69
C ARG A 81 30.05 6.14 -0.69
N ASN A 82 31.11 5.73 -0.02
CA ASN A 82 31.49 4.33 0.13
C ASN A 82 30.63 3.57 1.14
N LEU A 83 29.82 4.25 1.96
CA LEU A 83 28.92 3.59 2.90
C LEU A 83 27.72 2.99 2.15
N LYS A 84 27.48 1.70 2.39
CA LYS A 84 26.34 0.98 1.84
C LYS A 84 25.06 1.30 2.64
N VAL A 85 23.92 1.27 1.98
CA VAL A 85 22.63 1.39 2.69
C VAL A 85 22.41 0.14 3.54
N PHE A 86 22.01 0.34 4.81
CA PHE A 86 21.70 -0.74 5.72
C PHE A 86 20.39 -1.42 5.27
N ASP A 87 20.52 -2.59 4.68
CA ASP A 87 19.44 -3.39 4.12
C ASP A 87 19.28 -4.74 4.84
N LYS A 88 18.50 -5.65 4.25
CA LYS A 88 18.29 -7.01 4.76
C LYS A 88 19.62 -7.79 4.90
N SER A 89 20.52 -7.66 3.94
CA SER A 89 21.82 -8.35 3.97
C SER A 89 22.68 -7.84 5.12
N ALA A 90 22.70 -6.53 5.33
CA ALA A 90 23.38 -5.91 6.46
C ALA A 90 22.79 -6.35 7.82
N TYR A 91 21.46 -6.52 7.90
CA TYR A 91 20.83 -7.09 9.09
C TYR A 91 21.23 -8.53 9.36
N GLU A 92 21.30 -9.37 8.33
CA GLU A 92 21.78 -10.75 8.47
C GLU A 92 23.23 -10.81 8.96
N GLU A 93 24.07 -9.88 8.50
CA GLU A 93 25.43 -9.71 8.98
C GLU A 93 25.46 -9.25 10.46
N LEU A 94 24.64 -8.25 10.82
CA LEU A 94 24.50 -7.77 12.20
C LEU A 94 24.12 -8.90 13.17
N CYS A 95 23.20 -9.78 12.78
CA CYS A 95 22.80 -10.94 13.59
C CYS A 95 23.93 -11.97 13.81
N LYS A 96 24.89 -12.06 12.88
CA LYS A 96 26.06 -12.92 13.05
C LYS A 96 27.04 -12.37 14.09
N TYR A 97 27.19 -11.04 14.13
CA TYR A 97 28.06 -10.38 15.10
C TYR A 97 27.45 -10.26 16.49
N TYR A 98 26.15 -10.03 16.56
CA TYR A 98 25.47 -9.75 17.83
C TYR A 98 24.18 -10.58 17.95
N SER A 99 24.24 -11.66 18.71
CA SER A 99 23.08 -12.53 19.00
C SER A 99 21.87 -11.80 19.61
N LEU A 100 22.10 -10.61 20.15
CA LEU A 100 21.08 -9.75 20.72
C LEU A 100 19.99 -9.33 19.69
N PHE A 101 20.32 -9.30 18.39
CA PHE A 101 19.38 -9.03 17.30
C PHE A 101 18.68 -10.29 16.77
N GLY A 102 18.92 -11.42 17.41
CA GLY A 102 18.32 -12.70 17.02
C GLY A 102 19.20 -13.51 16.07
N LYS A 103 18.70 -14.70 15.68
CA LYS A 103 19.37 -15.57 14.69
C LYS A 103 19.02 -15.13 13.28
N ALA A 104 19.95 -15.24 12.34
CA ALA A 104 19.78 -14.87 10.93
C ALA A 104 18.57 -15.54 10.25
N ASN A 105 18.10 -16.69 10.78
CA ASN A 105 16.95 -17.45 10.25
C ASN A 105 15.63 -17.19 10.99
N ASN A 106 15.54 -16.18 11.84
CA ASN A 106 14.30 -15.90 12.57
C ASN A 106 13.19 -15.32 11.65
N VAL A 107 11.97 -15.23 12.18
CA VAL A 107 10.78 -14.76 11.45
C VAL A 107 10.96 -13.33 10.88
N TYR A 108 11.78 -12.49 11.51
CA TYR A 108 12.00 -11.11 11.09
C TYR A 108 12.80 -11.00 9.79
N VAL A 109 13.76 -11.92 9.56
CA VAL A 109 14.57 -11.93 8.33
C VAL A 109 13.72 -12.21 7.08
N ARG A 110 12.65 -13.00 7.22
CA ARG A 110 11.77 -13.35 6.09
C ARG A 110 10.84 -12.22 5.65
N LYS A 111 10.57 -11.22 6.53
CA LYS A 111 9.51 -10.21 6.36
C LYS A 111 10.00 -8.78 6.56
N ASN A 112 11.06 -8.34 5.95
CA ASN A 112 11.65 -7.02 6.16
C ASN A 112 11.95 -6.73 7.65
N PRO A 113 13.15 -7.06 8.13
CA PRO A 113 13.52 -6.95 9.54
C PRO A 113 13.42 -5.52 10.07
N MET A 114 13.69 -4.52 9.21
CA MET A 114 13.66 -3.10 9.59
C MET A 114 12.26 -2.64 10.00
N GLU A 115 11.21 -3.22 9.40
CA GLU A 115 9.83 -2.86 9.71
C GLU A 115 9.23 -3.68 10.86
N LYS A 116 9.71 -4.92 11.08
CA LYS A 116 9.06 -5.87 12.00
C LYS A 116 9.78 -6.05 13.32
N HIS A 117 11.09 -5.82 13.35
CA HIS A 117 11.88 -6.03 14.56
C HIS A 117 11.60 -4.92 15.59
N PRO A 118 11.28 -5.22 16.85
CA PRO A 118 10.91 -4.22 17.86
C PRO A 118 11.96 -3.13 18.08
N PHE A 119 13.25 -3.47 18.03
CA PHE A 119 14.34 -2.49 18.14
C PHE A 119 14.26 -1.44 17.03
N PHE A 120 14.15 -1.85 15.76
CA PHE A 120 14.08 -0.88 14.66
C PHE A 120 12.83 -0.04 14.69
N LYS A 121 11.69 -0.61 15.10
CA LYS A 121 10.46 0.16 15.31
C LYS A 121 10.65 1.23 16.39
N PHE A 122 11.26 0.85 17.51
CA PHE A 122 11.51 1.80 18.60
C PHE A 122 12.49 2.89 18.17
N LYS A 123 13.60 2.49 17.52
CA LYS A 123 14.62 3.41 17.00
C LYS A 123 14.00 4.42 16.02
N SER A 124 13.23 3.95 15.05
CA SER A 124 12.57 4.81 14.07
C SER A 124 11.56 5.77 14.72
N ASN A 125 10.80 5.31 15.72
CA ASN A 125 9.88 6.16 16.49
C ASN A 125 10.64 7.22 17.29
N ALA A 126 11.70 6.85 18.01
CA ALA A 126 12.50 7.79 18.79
C ALA A 126 13.12 8.86 17.90
N TYR A 127 13.80 8.44 16.83
CA TYR A 127 14.43 9.35 15.89
C TYR A 127 13.41 10.23 15.17
N GLY A 128 12.34 9.65 14.64
CA GLY A 128 11.30 10.39 13.93
C GLY A 128 10.65 11.47 14.76
N ARG A 129 10.55 11.28 16.08
CA ARG A 129 10.05 12.27 17.05
C ARG A 129 11.12 13.25 17.54
N GLY A 130 12.37 13.11 17.11
CA GLY A 130 13.51 13.92 17.61
C GLY A 130 13.79 13.69 19.11
N LEU A 131 13.59 12.46 19.60
CA LEU A 131 13.76 12.10 21.00
C LEU A 131 14.91 11.10 21.17
N ASP A 132 15.66 11.23 22.26
CA ASP A 132 16.52 10.14 22.71
C ASP A 132 15.69 8.94 23.21
N PHE A 133 16.31 7.77 23.32
CA PHE A 133 15.64 6.53 23.72
C PHE A 133 14.96 6.62 25.07
N LYS A 134 15.57 7.29 26.06
CA LYS A 134 14.99 7.43 27.40
C LYS A 134 13.71 8.28 27.36
N LYS A 135 13.77 9.43 26.69
CA LYS A 135 12.60 10.30 26.53
C LYS A 135 11.50 9.65 25.69
N CYS A 136 11.87 8.93 24.62
CA CYS A 136 10.90 8.19 23.82
C CYS A 136 10.19 7.11 24.63
N TRP A 137 10.94 6.33 25.43
CA TRP A 137 10.39 5.31 26.32
C TRP A 137 9.40 5.89 27.32
N MET A 138 9.77 6.99 28.00
CA MET A 138 8.90 7.64 28.99
C MET A 138 7.62 8.24 28.39
N LYS A 139 7.67 8.66 27.11
CA LYS A 139 6.52 9.24 26.42
C LYS A 139 5.68 8.22 25.65
N SER A 140 6.10 6.96 25.60
CA SER A 140 5.37 5.89 24.93
C SER A 140 4.30 5.32 25.86
N GLU A 141 3.10 5.12 25.33
CA GLU A 141 2.05 4.39 26.04
C GLU A 141 2.43 2.91 26.14
N ASN A 142 2.49 2.38 27.35
CA ASN A 142 2.82 0.98 27.64
C ASN A 142 3.99 0.41 26.80
N PRO A 143 5.22 1.01 26.93
CA PRO A 143 6.34 0.67 26.06
C PRO A 143 6.80 -0.79 26.22
N SER A 144 6.67 -1.36 27.41
CA SER A 144 7.02 -2.77 27.67
C SER A 144 6.19 -3.74 26.83
N ARG A 145 4.93 -3.43 26.53
CA ARG A 145 4.07 -4.23 25.65
C ARG A 145 4.30 -3.91 24.17
N ALA A 146 4.51 -2.63 23.86
CA ALA A 146 4.67 -2.16 22.47
C ALA A 146 5.95 -2.71 21.82
N TYR A 147 7.01 -2.91 22.62
CA TYR A 147 8.33 -3.33 22.15
C TYR A 147 8.80 -4.66 22.75
N ASP A 148 7.87 -5.46 23.27
CA ASP A 148 8.15 -6.82 23.76
C ASP A 148 8.96 -7.64 22.73
N PRO A 149 10.01 -8.40 23.13
CA PRO A 149 10.42 -8.70 24.52
C PRO A 149 11.50 -7.75 25.10
N TYR A 150 11.73 -6.58 24.53
CA TYR A 150 12.84 -5.70 24.91
C TYR A 150 12.41 -4.63 25.92
N ASP A 151 13.20 -4.48 26.99
CA ASP A 151 13.13 -3.34 27.89
C ASP A 151 14.04 -2.19 27.43
N LEU A 152 13.98 -1.04 28.13
CA LEU A 152 14.80 0.12 27.79
C LEU A 152 16.30 -0.17 27.85
N LYS A 153 16.76 -0.97 28.83
CA LYS A 153 18.18 -1.32 29.00
C LYS A 153 18.68 -2.13 27.80
N MET A 154 17.88 -3.10 27.37
CA MET A 154 18.19 -3.89 26.17
C MET A 154 18.21 -3.03 24.92
N LEU A 155 17.21 -2.16 24.73
CA LEU A 155 17.14 -1.27 23.58
C LEU A 155 18.35 -0.32 23.50
N LEU A 156 18.81 0.22 24.64
CA LEU A 156 20.03 1.04 24.70
C LEU A 156 21.29 0.24 24.35
N ALA A 157 21.42 -0.98 24.87
CA ALA A 157 22.55 -1.85 24.52
C ALA A 157 22.54 -2.25 23.01
N MET A 158 21.35 -2.45 22.45
CA MET A 158 21.20 -2.71 21.01
C MET A 158 21.58 -1.50 20.18
N GLN A 159 21.19 -0.30 20.60
CA GLN A 159 21.56 0.96 19.95
C GLN A 159 23.07 1.15 19.86
N GLU A 160 23.79 0.93 20.96
CA GLU A 160 25.24 1.03 20.99
C GLU A 160 25.90 0.05 20.01
N LYS A 161 25.49 -1.22 20.06
CA LYS A 161 26.03 -2.27 19.16
C LYS A 161 25.69 -2.02 17.69
N TYR A 162 24.47 -1.54 17.43
CA TYR A 162 24.03 -1.19 16.09
C TYR A 162 24.86 -0.03 15.51
N ASN A 163 25.04 1.05 16.28
CA ASN A 163 25.85 2.18 15.85
C ASN A 163 27.31 1.77 15.58
N LYS A 164 27.92 1.00 16.48
CA LYS A 164 29.29 0.49 16.29
C LYS A 164 29.44 -0.41 15.05
N PHE A 165 28.44 -1.24 14.77
CA PHE A 165 28.43 -2.08 13.57
C PHE A 165 28.32 -1.27 12.29
N LYS A 166 27.46 -0.23 12.31
CA LYS A 166 27.13 0.59 11.15
C LYS A 166 28.26 1.56 10.75
N GLU A 167 28.96 2.12 11.73
CA GLU A 167 29.81 3.30 11.65
C GLU A 167 30.79 3.34 10.45
N LYS A 168 31.41 2.22 10.09
CA LYS A 168 32.46 2.18 9.04
C LYS A 168 31.99 1.62 7.71
N LYS A 169 30.81 1.02 7.66
CA LYS A 169 30.40 0.21 6.50
C LYS A 169 29.02 0.56 5.97
N TYR A 170 28.14 0.99 6.84
CA TYR A 170 26.72 1.19 6.52
C TYR A 170 26.22 2.57 6.91
N LYS A 171 25.19 3.03 6.18
CA LYS A 171 24.36 4.19 6.51
C LYS A 171 22.89 3.78 6.47
N ASP A 172 22.08 4.33 7.33
CA ASP A 172 20.62 4.20 7.29
C ASP A 172 19.95 5.52 6.92
N PHE A 173 18.63 5.52 6.85
CA PHE A 173 17.85 6.71 6.51
C PHE A 173 18.00 7.86 7.51
N GLU A 174 18.28 7.53 8.78
CA GLU A 174 18.51 8.52 9.83
C GLU A 174 19.85 9.22 9.62
N ASP A 175 20.90 8.49 9.26
CA ASP A 175 22.20 9.09 8.94
C ASP A 175 22.11 10.06 7.77
N MET A 176 21.35 9.73 6.72
CA MET A 176 21.18 10.61 5.56
C MET A 176 20.62 11.98 5.97
N LEU A 177 19.63 12.00 6.85
CA LEU A 177 19.06 13.24 7.39
C LEU A 177 20.01 13.94 8.35
N GLU A 178 20.71 13.21 9.22
CA GLU A 178 21.64 13.78 10.19
C GLU A 178 22.85 14.44 9.52
N TYR A 179 23.49 13.77 8.56
CA TYR A 179 24.57 14.35 7.77
C TYR A 179 24.13 15.58 7.02
N PHE A 180 22.94 15.54 6.41
CA PHE A 180 22.40 16.70 5.70
C PHE A 180 22.12 17.86 6.67
N ASN A 181 21.46 17.62 7.80
CA ASN A 181 21.09 18.65 8.76
C ASN A 181 22.31 19.33 9.41
N ASN A 182 23.40 18.58 9.59
CA ASN A 182 24.65 19.08 10.19
C ASN A 182 25.67 19.61 9.15
N SER A 183 25.43 19.41 7.86
CA SER A 183 26.32 19.88 6.81
C SER A 183 26.36 21.41 6.78
N LYS A 184 27.54 21.97 6.52
CA LYS A 184 27.76 23.41 6.33
C LYS A 184 27.69 23.84 4.88
N GLN A 185 27.43 22.91 3.96
CA GLN A 185 27.35 23.20 2.53
C GLN A 185 26.22 24.18 2.24
N ASP A 186 26.53 25.20 1.48
CA ASP A 186 25.52 26.15 0.99
C ASP A 186 24.65 25.48 -0.07
N LEU A 187 23.36 25.71 0.04
CA LEU A 187 22.37 25.24 -0.92
C LEU A 187 21.94 26.40 -1.81
N VAL A 188 21.73 26.12 -3.07
CA VAL A 188 21.21 27.14 -4.01
C VAL A 188 19.86 26.66 -4.52
N ILE A 189 18.79 27.23 -3.97
CA ILE A 189 17.41 26.83 -4.24
C ILE A 189 16.59 28.04 -4.63
N ASP A 190 15.97 28.03 -5.80
CA ASP A 190 15.08 29.11 -6.20
C ASP A 190 13.68 28.92 -5.64
N PHE A 191 13.14 27.70 -5.73
CA PHE A 191 11.87 27.36 -5.08
C PHE A 191 11.89 25.93 -4.52
N LEU A 192 11.20 25.75 -3.42
CA LEU A 192 11.02 24.47 -2.75
C LEU A 192 9.53 24.18 -2.60
N ILE A 193 9.06 23.08 -3.17
CA ILE A 193 7.70 22.55 -2.98
C ILE A 193 7.79 21.25 -2.20
N VAL A 194 7.03 21.12 -1.11
CA VAL A 194 6.96 19.90 -0.30
C VAL A 194 5.54 19.39 -0.29
N ASP A 195 5.30 18.22 -0.89
CA ASP A 195 3.99 17.54 -0.87
C ASP A 195 3.89 16.58 0.29
N GLU A 196 2.66 16.35 0.78
CA GLU A 196 2.34 15.50 1.94
C GLU A 196 3.15 15.89 3.21
N ALA A 197 3.38 17.19 3.39
CA ALA A 197 4.24 17.72 4.45
C ALA A 197 3.81 17.33 5.88
N GLN A 198 2.53 17.00 6.09
CA GLN A 198 2.01 16.52 7.38
C GLN A 198 2.56 15.15 7.81
N ASP A 199 3.14 14.39 6.88
CA ASP A 199 3.73 13.08 7.19
C ASP A 199 5.21 13.14 7.54
N CYS A 200 5.82 14.32 7.45
CA CYS A 200 7.23 14.50 7.76
C CYS A 200 7.53 14.26 9.25
N SER A 201 8.59 13.51 9.50
CA SER A 201 9.19 13.38 10.84
C SER A 201 9.94 14.65 11.24
N VAL A 202 10.27 14.78 12.54
CA VAL A 202 11.03 15.94 13.04
C VAL A 202 12.35 16.15 12.29
N PRO A 203 13.20 15.13 12.07
CA PRO A 203 14.43 15.31 11.30
C PRO A 203 14.22 15.71 9.83
N GLN A 204 13.15 15.22 9.20
CA GLN A 204 12.78 15.64 7.85
C GLN A 204 12.34 17.11 7.82
N MET A 205 11.59 17.54 8.83
CA MET A 205 11.21 18.95 8.95
C MET A 205 12.41 19.85 9.17
N LEU A 206 13.41 19.44 9.97
CA LEU A 206 14.67 20.16 10.10
C LEU A 206 15.43 20.27 8.77
N ALA A 207 15.42 19.21 7.96
CA ALA A 207 16.01 19.26 6.61
C ALA A 207 15.25 20.25 5.69
N ILE A 208 13.92 20.25 5.76
CA ILE A 208 13.09 21.21 5.02
C ILE A 208 13.37 22.64 5.51
N GLU A 209 13.45 22.87 6.82
CA GLU A 209 13.78 24.19 7.38
C GLU A 209 15.17 24.68 6.94
N ARG A 210 16.15 23.78 6.87
CA ARG A 210 17.47 24.10 6.33
C ARG A 210 17.37 24.52 4.86
N MET A 211 16.70 23.74 4.01
CA MET A 211 16.49 24.10 2.60
C MET A 211 15.71 25.41 2.45
N ALA A 212 14.70 25.64 3.27
CA ALA A 212 13.86 26.82 3.25
C ALA A 212 14.65 28.13 3.50
N LYS A 213 15.72 28.09 4.30
CA LYS A 213 16.59 29.23 4.53
C LYS A 213 17.35 29.69 3.28
N HIS A 214 17.53 28.79 2.32
CA HIS A 214 18.23 29.03 1.07
C HIS A 214 17.29 29.23 -0.13
N ALA A 215 16.00 28.96 0.03
CA ALA A 215 15.01 29.06 -1.03
C ALA A 215 14.39 30.45 -1.09
N LYS A 216 14.18 31.00 -2.31
CA LYS A 216 13.46 32.28 -2.52
C LYS A 216 11.97 32.13 -2.26
N VAL A 217 11.40 30.93 -2.53
CA VAL A 217 10.00 30.61 -2.29
C VAL A 217 9.90 29.20 -1.73
N VAL A 218 9.06 29.03 -0.70
CA VAL A 218 8.76 27.74 -0.09
C VAL A 218 7.27 27.51 -0.06
N VAL A 219 6.82 26.39 -0.60
CA VAL A 219 5.43 25.97 -0.55
C VAL A 219 5.34 24.59 0.11
N MET A 220 4.58 24.49 1.16
CA MET A 220 4.28 23.22 1.84
C MET A 220 2.82 22.87 1.63
N VAL A 221 2.58 21.69 1.05
CA VAL A 221 1.24 21.18 0.74
C VAL A 221 0.95 19.98 1.62
N GLY A 222 -0.23 19.95 2.22
CA GLY A 222 -0.58 18.85 3.12
C GLY A 222 -1.98 18.95 3.72
N ASP A 223 -2.35 17.94 4.48
CA ASP A 223 -3.59 17.88 5.26
C ASP A 223 -3.31 17.15 6.59
N PRO A 224 -3.28 17.83 7.74
CA PRO A 224 -3.01 17.22 9.04
C PRO A 224 -4.06 16.18 9.46
N ASN A 225 -5.28 16.23 8.89
CA ASN A 225 -6.28 15.19 9.10
C ASN A 225 -5.91 13.86 8.43
N GLN A 226 -4.96 13.88 7.49
CA GLN A 226 -4.43 12.70 6.80
C GLN A 226 -3.06 12.25 7.33
N THR A 227 -2.61 12.75 8.47
CA THR A 227 -1.38 12.29 9.14
C THR A 227 -1.62 10.91 9.72
N ILE A 228 -1.04 9.88 9.12
CA ILE A 228 -1.18 8.48 9.54
C ILE A 228 0.15 7.78 9.81
N PHE A 229 1.28 8.50 9.70
CA PHE A 229 2.63 7.98 9.93
C PHE A 229 3.22 8.40 11.29
N GLN A 230 2.38 8.65 12.31
CA GLN A 230 2.85 9.01 13.65
C GLN A 230 3.74 7.94 14.28
N PHE A 231 3.50 6.66 13.98
CA PHE A 231 4.37 5.57 14.39
C PHE A 231 5.80 5.66 13.82
N ALA A 232 5.99 6.40 12.71
CA ALA A 232 7.27 6.70 12.08
C ALA A 232 7.77 8.12 12.45
N GLY A 233 7.09 8.81 13.38
CA GLY A 233 7.50 10.10 13.90
C GLY A 233 6.86 11.32 13.25
N ALA A 234 5.89 11.13 12.34
CA ALA A 234 5.10 12.25 11.84
C ALA A 234 4.37 12.95 13.01
N ASN A 235 4.38 14.27 13.00
CA ASN A 235 3.80 15.06 14.07
C ASN A 235 2.77 16.06 13.52
N PRO A 236 1.47 15.76 13.64
CA PRO A 236 0.42 16.67 13.18
C PRO A 236 0.44 18.04 13.87
N ASP A 237 0.82 18.08 15.17
CA ASP A 237 0.91 19.35 15.90
C ASP A 237 1.97 20.29 15.32
N PHE A 238 3.05 19.72 14.80
CA PHE A 238 4.09 20.52 14.16
C PHE A 238 3.58 21.18 12.89
N PHE A 239 2.89 20.41 12.05
CA PHE A 239 2.30 20.92 10.81
C PHE A 239 1.23 22.00 11.09
N GLU A 240 0.37 21.79 12.11
CA GLU A 240 -0.63 22.77 12.52
C GLU A 240 0.02 24.08 13.02
N LYS A 241 1.06 23.98 13.83
CA LYS A 241 1.81 25.15 14.31
C LYS A 241 2.50 25.91 13.17
N LEU A 242 3.02 25.18 12.18
CA LEU A 242 3.65 25.76 11.01
C LEU A 242 2.61 26.48 10.16
N PHE A 243 1.47 25.83 9.90
CA PHE A 243 0.36 26.41 9.16
C PHE A 243 -0.18 27.70 9.80
N ALA A 244 -0.32 27.71 11.12
CA ALA A 244 -0.76 28.90 11.87
C ALA A 244 0.20 30.12 11.72
N LYS A 245 1.46 29.88 11.38
CA LYS A 245 2.45 30.96 11.15
C LYS A 245 2.45 31.51 9.73
N VAL A 246 1.89 30.79 8.78
CA VAL A 246 1.84 31.20 7.38
C VAL A 246 0.72 32.23 7.22
N LYS A 247 1.08 33.42 6.72
CA LYS A 247 0.10 34.45 6.37
C LYS A 247 -0.45 34.14 4.97
N GLY A 248 -1.70 33.73 4.90
CA GLY A 248 -2.39 33.50 3.62
C GLY A 248 -3.52 32.50 3.79
N ASP A 249 -4.64 32.72 3.14
CA ASP A 249 -5.80 31.83 3.12
C ASP A 249 -5.68 30.85 1.92
N ASP A 250 -4.62 30.05 1.92
CA ASP A 250 -4.37 29.07 0.85
C ASP A 250 -5.03 27.72 1.14
N GLU A 251 -6.27 27.75 1.60
CA GLU A 251 -7.08 26.55 1.75
C GLU A 251 -7.80 26.19 0.45
N LEU A 252 -7.58 24.96 0.00
CA LEU A 252 -8.33 24.40 -1.12
C LEU A 252 -9.72 23.94 -0.62
N LYS A 253 -10.76 24.68 -0.98
CA LYS A 253 -12.12 24.44 -0.47
C LYS A 253 -12.99 23.59 -1.39
N LYS A 254 -12.63 23.39 -2.67
CA LYS A 254 -13.41 22.62 -3.64
C LYS A 254 -12.96 21.17 -3.69
N GLY A 255 -13.83 20.25 -3.29
CA GLY A 255 -13.62 18.81 -3.43
C GLY A 255 -13.87 18.34 -4.86
N LEU A 256 -12.98 17.50 -5.37
CA LEU A 256 -13.01 16.94 -6.72
C LEU A 256 -13.12 15.39 -6.71
N ARG A 257 -13.34 14.81 -5.53
CA ARG A 257 -13.31 13.35 -5.37
C ARG A 257 -14.56 12.79 -4.71
N CYS A 258 -14.85 13.21 -3.49
CA CYS A 258 -15.85 12.53 -2.67
C CYS A 258 -17.27 13.04 -2.96
N SER A 259 -18.20 12.12 -3.10
CA SER A 259 -19.64 12.41 -3.14
C SER A 259 -20.10 13.11 -1.86
N LYS A 260 -21.30 13.71 -1.89
CA LYS A 260 -21.91 14.40 -0.74
C LYS A 260 -22.03 13.50 0.48
N ALA A 261 -22.45 12.25 0.29
CA ALA A 261 -22.60 11.28 1.37
C ALA A 261 -21.25 10.94 2.04
N ILE A 262 -20.22 10.63 1.24
CA ILE A 262 -18.87 10.33 1.75
C ILE A 262 -18.29 11.55 2.46
N ASN A 263 -18.41 12.75 1.89
CA ASN A 263 -17.90 13.99 2.49
C ASN A 263 -18.55 14.26 3.85
N THR A 264 -19.88 14.16 3.93
CA THR A 264 -20.64 14.36 5.17
C THR A 264 -20.21 13.37 6.25
N PHE A 265 -20.03 12.10 5.89
CA PHE A 265 -19.63 11.08 6.84
C PHE A 265 -18.15 11.24 7.26
N ALA A 266 -17.27 11.61 6.34
CA ALA A 266 -15.86 11.89 6.63
C ALA A 266 -15.70 13.04 7.64
N LYS A 267 -16.51 14.10 7.50
CA LYS A 267 -16.55 15.21 8.48
C LYS A 267 -16.93 14.73 9.87
N LYS A 268 -17.92 13.84 9.99
CA LYS A 268 -18.30 13.25 11.29
C LYS A 268 -17.15 12.46 11.93
N ILE A 269 -16.39 11.69 11.15
CA ILE A 269 -15.23 10.95 11.67
C ILE A 269 -14.18 11.90 12.27
N ILE A 270 -13.88 12.98 11.57
CA ILE A 270 -12.78 13.87 11.93
C ILE A 270 -13.16 14.98 12.92
N LYS A 271 -14.46 15.28 13.06
CA LYS A 271 -14.97 16.36 13.90
C LYS A 271 -14.38 16.42 15.32
N PRO A 272 -14.24 15.31 16.08
CA PRO A 272 -13.63 15.36 17.42
C PRO A 272 -12.19 15.87 17.44
N ILE A 273 -11.45 15.72 16.33
CA ILE A 273 -10.11 16.30 16.18
C ILE A 273 -10.21 17.81 15.99
N TRP A 274 -11.13 18.27 15.14
CA TRP A 274 -11.36 19.70 14.95
C TRP A 274 -11.81 20.40 16.23
N ASP A 275 -12.75 19.78 16.96
CA ASP A 275 -13.21 20.31 18.25
C ASP A 275 -12.05 20.45 19.25
N PHE A 276 -11.13 19.49 19.29
CA PHE A 276 -9.94 19.53 20.14
C PHE A 276 -8.97 20.66 19.76
N TYR A 277 -8.67 20.80 18.46
CA TYR A 277 -7.77 21.85 17.97
C TYR A 277 -8.47 23.21 17.78
N ARG A 278 -9.79 23.28 18.00
CA ARG A 278 -10.63 24.46 17.78
C ARG A 278 -10.52 25.05 16.38
N TYR A 279 -10.38 24.19 15.36
CA TYR A 279 -10.21 24.55 13.99
C TYR A 279 -10.90 23.58 13.05
N GLU A 280 -11.95 24.05 12.34
CA GLU A 280 -12.68 23.26 11.37
C GLU A 280 -12.24 23.63 9.95
N ARG A 281 -11.90 22.61 9.15
CA ARG A 281 -11.59 22.75 7.73
C ARG A 281 -12.81 22.37 6.90
N VAL A 282 -13.37 23.36 6.25
CA VAL A 282 -14.56 23.18 5.43
C VAL A 282 -14.16 23.02 3.96
N TRP A 283 -14.59 21.92 3.35
CA TRP A 283 -14.50 21.74 1.90
C TRP A 283 -15.81 21.20 1.36
N SER A 284 -16.15 21.60 0.11
CA SER A 284 -17.35 21.12 -0.59
C SER A 284 -17.13 19.69 -1.12
N PRO A 285 -18.17 18.87 -1.20
CA PRO A 285 -18.15 17.62 -1.97
C PRO A 285 -18.15 17.90 -3.48
N THR A 286 -18.12 16.83 -4.29
CA THR A 286 -18.56 16.89 -5.69
C THR A 286 -20.09 17.06 -5.75
N ASP A 287 -20.65 17.26 -6.95
CA ASP A 287 -22.09 17.38 -7.15
C ASP A 287 -22.83 16.04 -7.00
N GLU A 288 -22.09 14.95 -6.95
CA GLU A 288 -22.62 13.59 -6.84
C GLU A 288 -23.17 13.30 -5.43
N GLU A 289 -24.37 12.71 -5.36
CA GLU A 289 -25.01 12.36 -4.07
C GLU A 289 -24.26 11.23 -3.36
N GLY A 290 -24.06 10.09 -4.04
CA GLY A 290 -23.46 8.89 -3.47
C GLY A 290 -24.23 8.30 -2.29
N SER A 291 -23.67 7.28 -1.65
CA SER A 291 -24.26 6.68 -0.44
C SER A 291 -23.23 6.22 0.58
N VAL A 292 -23.63 6.18 1.86
CA VAL A 292 -22.88 5.52 2.93
C VAL A 292 -23.79 4.50 3.59
N GLN A 293 -23.44 3.22 3.50
CA GLN A 293 -24.22 2.10 4.03
C GLN A 293 -23.45 1.36 5.11
N PHE A 294 -24.16 0.78 6.09
CA PHE A 294 -23.54 0.02 7.17
C PHE A 294 -23.69 -1.48 6.95
N LEU A 295 -22.59 -2.20 7.02
CA LEU A 295 -22.55 -3.66 6.99
C LEU A 295 -22.53 -4.17 8.44
N THR A 296 -23.70 -4.36 9.03
CA THR A 296 -23.87 -4.84 10.41
C THR A 296 -23.76 -6.37 10.52
N ASN A 297 -23.97 -7.07 9.41
CA ASN A 297 -23.86 -8.52 9.32
C ASN A 297 -23.35 -8.89 7.92
N LEU A 298 -22.36 -9.80 7.88
CA LEU A 298 -21.84 -10.35 6.61
C LEU A 298 -22.68 -11.53 6.07
N LYS A 299 -23.82 -11.82 6.69
CA LYS A 299 -24.78 -12.83 6.24
C LYS A 299 -26.14 -12.17 6.00
N GLY A 300 -26.48 -11.99 4.71
CA GLY A 300 -27.86 -11.72 4.30
C GLY A 300 -28.41 -10.32 4.49
N SER A 301 -27.63 -9.33 4.92
CA SER A 301 -28.12 -7.97 5.04
C SER A 301 -28.44 -7.34 3.67
N PRO A 302 -29.46 -6.46 3.56
CA PRO A 302 -29.75 -5.76 2.31
C PRO A 302 -28.54 -4.97 1.77
N ALA A 303 -27.80 -4.28 2.63
CA ALA A 303 -26.59 -3.55 2.26
C ALA A 303 -25.49 -4.47 1.68
N LEU A 304 -25.33 -5.68 2.23
CA LEU A 304 -24.39 -6.66 1.69
C LEU A 304 -24.83 -7.20 0.32
N LYS A 305 -26.13 -7.47 0.14
CA LYS A 305 -26.67 -7.88 -1.16
C LYS A 305 -26.48 -6.79 -2.20
N ASN A 306 -26.70 -5.53 -1.84
CA ASN A 306 -26.47 -4.39 -2.71
C ASN A 306 -25.00 -4.29 -3.12
N LEU A 307 -24.05 -4.38 -2.17
CA LEU A 307 -22.61 -4.40 -2.45
C LEU A 307 -22.24 -5.52 -3.43
N ILE A 308 -22.68 -6.76 -3.17
CA ILE A 308 -22.38 -7.91 -4.03
C ILE A 308 -22.93 -7.69 -5.45
N ASN A 309 -24.17 -7.23 -5.57
CA ASN A 309 -24.79 -6.96 -6.87
C ASN A 309 -24.04 -5.86 -7.63
N LYS A 310 -23.67 -4.77 -6.95
CA LYS A 310 -22.90 -3.70 -7.56
C LYS A 310 -21.52 -4.19 -8.01
N MET A 311 -20.82 -4.96 -7.17
CA MET A 311 -19.51 -5.56 -7.53
C MET A 311 -19.59 -6.52 -8.73
N ARG A 312 -20.69 -7.24 -8.93
CA ARG A 312 -20.88 -8.17 -10.07
C ARG A 312 -21.23 -7.45 -11.36
N ASN A 313 -22.08 -6.43 -11.28
CA ASN A 313 -22.77 -5.86 -12.44
C ASN A 313 -22.19 -4.53 -12.92
N SER A 314 -21.21 -3.96 -12.22
CA SER A 314 -20.58 -2.69 -12.63
C SER A 314 -19.17 -2.90 -13.19
N ASN A 315 -18.69 -1.87 -13.90
CA ASN A 315 -17.30 -1.75 -14.33
C ASN A 315 -16.46 -0.93 -13.34
N GLU A 316 -17.01 -0.62 -12.16
CA GLU A 316 -16.42 0.26 -11.18
C GLU A 316 -15.32 -0.43 -10.38
N SER A 317 -14.49 0.37 -9.75
CA SER A 317 -13.44 -0.07 -8.83
C SER A 317 -13.94 -0.09 -7.38
N PHE A 318 -13.52 -1.12 -6.64
CA PHE A 318 -13.87 -1.33 -5.23
C PHE A 318 -12.61 -1.52 -4.40
N LEU A 319 -12.49 -0.78 -3.32
CA LEU A 319 -11.34 -0.82 -2.43
C LEU A 319 -11.76 -1.22 -1.01
N PHE A 320 -11.30 -2.38 -0.57
CA PHE A 320 -11.45 -2.84 0.80
C PHE A 320 -10.28 -2.32 1.65
N THR A 321 -10.59 -1.50 2.65
CA THR A 321 -9.58 -0.90 3.53
C THR A 321 -9.73 -1.42 4.95
N TYR A 322 -8.61 -1.70 5.61
CA TYR A 322 -8.61 -2.29 6.95
C TYR A 322 -7.43 -1.80 7.79
N ARG A 323 -7.56 -1.94 9.11
CA ARG A 323 -6.51 -1.60 10.08
C ARG A 323 -5.57 -2.76 10.35
N SER A 324 -6.11 -3.94 10.62
CA SER A 324 -5.36 -5.08 11.13
C SER A 324 -5.28 -6.25 10.15
N ALA A 325 -4.19 -7.02 10.24
CA ALA A 325 -4.10 -8.29 9.52
C ALA A 325 -5.24 -9.24 9.90
N LYS A 326 -5.73 -9.17 11.15
CA LYS A 326 -6.88 -9.96 11.61
C LYS A 326 -8.15 -9.64 10.82
N SER A 327 -8.49 -8.37 10.64
CA SER A 327 -9.64 -7.97 9.81
C SER A 327 -9.55 -8.50 8.38
N ARG A 328 -8.36 -8.46 7.79
CA ARG A 328 -8.11 -9.04 6.47
C ARG A 328 -8.37 -10.54 6.44
N GLU A 329 -7.81 -11.29 7.40
CA GLU A 329 -7.87 -12.76 7.42
C GLU A 329 -9.25 -13.30 7.86
N ASP A 330 -9.92 -12.61 8.81
CA ASP A 330 -11.15 -13.11 9.41
C ASP A 330 -12.39 -12.81 8.54
N TRP A 331 -12.36 -11.72 7.76
CA TRP A 331 -13.56 -11.37 7.00
C TRP A 331 -13.33 -10.93 5.54
N ILE A 332 -12.33 -10.08 5.20
CA ILE A 332 -12.16 -9.58 3.82
C ILE A 332 -11.85 -10.72 2.85
N LEU A 333 -10.76 -11.44 3.10
CA LEU A 333 -10.36 -12.54 2.22
C LEU A 333 -11.36 -13.70 2.21
N PRO A 334 -11.93 -14.15 3.36
CA PRO A 334 -13.00 -15.15 3.35
C PRO A 334 -14.25 -14.70 2.60
N PHE A 335 -14.66 -13.43 2.74
CA PHE A 335 -15.79 -12.88 2.00
C PHE A 335 -15.55 -12.91 0.50
N LEU A 336 -14.46 -12.31 0.02
CA LEU A 336 -14.13 -12.25 -1.40
C LEU A 336 -13.99 -13.65 -2.03
N LYS A 337 -13.36 -14.58 -1.31
CA LYS A 337 -13.22 -15.97 -1.74
C LYS A 337 -14.55 -16.71 -1.75
N ARG A 338 -15.42 -16.51 -0.75
CA ARG A 338 -16.75 -17.13 -0.66
C ARG A 338 -17.65 -16.69 -1.81
N GLU A 339 -17.63 -15.40 -2.12
CA GLU A 339 -18.41 -14.85 -3.23
C GLU A 339 -17.76 -15.09 -4.61
N GLY A 340 -16.56 -15.65 -4.65
CA GLY A 340 -15.86 -16.01 -5.88
C GLY A 340 -15.37 -14.80 -6.69
N PHE A 341 -15.14 -13.65 -6.08
CA PHE A 341 -14.60 -12.49 -6.77
C PHE A 341 -13.12 -12.64 -7.11
N LYS A 342 -12.70 -12.13 -8.27
CA LYS A 342 -11.29 -11.89 -8.57
C LYS A 342 -10.84 -10.61 -7.87
N PHE A 343 -9.71 -10.65 -7.17
CA PHE A 343 -9.20 -9.50 -6.40
C PHE A 343 -7.67 -9.51 -6.29
N LYS A 344 -7.09 -8.37 -5.99
CA LYS A 344 -5.65 -8.21 -5.77
C LYS A 344 -5.35 -7.29 -4.59
N HIS A 345 -4.16 -7.42 -4.01
CA HIS A 345 -3.63 -6.43 -3.07
C HIS A 345 -3.17 -5.19 -3.83
N VAL A 346 -3.38 -3.99 -3.29
CA VAL A 346 -3.02 -2.72 -3.96
C VAL A 346 -1.54 -2.63 -4.34
N ALA A 347 -0.65 -3.26 -3.58
CA ALA A 347 0.77 -3.31 -3.89
C ALA A 347 1.14 -4.38 -4.94
N ASN A 348 0.22 -5.29 -5.30
CA ASN A 348 0.47 -6.36 -6.26
C ASN A 348 -0.24 -6.06 -7.58
N LYS A 349 0.51 -6.12 -8.68
CA LYS A 349 -0.07 -5.93 -10.02
C LYS A 349 -0.97 -7.10 -10.46
N ASN A 350 -0.72 -8.31 -9.94
CA ASN A 350 -1.41 -9.52 -10.35
C ASN A 350 -2.61 -9.84 -9.44
N ASN A 351 -3.65 -10.41 -10.02
CA ASN A 351 -4.77 -10.97 -9.27
C ASN A 351 -4.31 -12.08 -8.32
N HIS A 352 -5.08 -12.31 -7.24
CA HIS A 352 -4.81 -13.38 -6.27
C HIS A 352 -4.76 -14.78 -6.92
N VAL A 353 -5.51 -14.98 -8.02
CA VAL A 353 -5.39 -16.11 -8.94
C VAL A 353 -5.20 -15.54 -10.34
N GLY A 354 -4.17 -16.00 -11.06
CA GLY A 354 -3.87 -15.53 -12.42
C GLY A 354 -4.92 -15.99 -13.44
N ASP A 355 -5.15 -15.19 -14.47
CA ASP A 355 -6.12 -15.51 -15.51
C ASP A 355 -5.75 -16.79 -16.26
N GLU A 356 -4.46 -17.05 -16.48
CA GLU A 356 -3.99 -18.33 -17.04
C GLU A 356 -4.35 -19.54 -16.19
N GLU A 357 -4.27 -19.40 -14.86
CA GLU A 357 -4.66 -20.46 -13.94
C GLU A 357 -6.18 -20.68 -13.97
N LEU A 358 -6.97 -19.61 -14.02
CA LEU A 358 -8.43 -19.70 -14.14
C LEU A 358 -8.85 -20.33 -15.47
N ASN A 359 -8.18 -19.99 -16.57
CA ASN A 359 -8.49 -20.49 -17.89
C ASN A 359 -8.45 -22.02 -17.96
N VAL A 360 -7.50 -22.65 -17.28
CA VAL A 360 -7.40 -24.13 -17.20
C VAL A 360 -8.67 -24.78 -16.67
N TYR A 361 -9.27 -24.19 -15.63
CA TYR A 361 -10.48 -24.76 -15.01
C TYR A 361 -11.74 -24.47 -15.83
N TYR A 362 -11.77 -23.34 -16.50
CA TYR A 362 -12.90 -22.92 -17.33
C TYR A 362 -12.99 -23.71 -18.63
N THR A 363 -11.87 -23.84 -19.32
CA THR A 363 -11.83 -24.47 -20.65
C THR A 363 -11.79 -25.99 -20.60
N TRP A 364 -11.55 -26.59 -19.42
CA TRP A 364 -11.53 -28.03 -19.24
C TRP A 364 -12.84 -28.77 -19.67
N PRO A 365 -14.04 -28.32 -19.27
CA PRO A 365 -15.28 -28.98 -19.71
C PRO A 365 -15.48 -28.95 -21.22
N GLU A 366 -15.06 -27.90 -21.90
CA GLU A 366 -15.11 -27.77 -23.36
C GLU A 366 -14.15 -28.75 -24.02
N PHE A 367 -12.93 -28.86 -23.49
CA PHE A 367 -11.93 -29.81 -23.97
C PHE A 367 -12.43 -31.26 -23.84
N LEU A 368 -13.09 -31.62 -22.74
CA LEU A 368 -13.73 -32.94 -22.57
C LEU A 368 -14.84 -33.21 -23.59
N LYS A 369 -15.56 -32.18 -24.02
CA LYS A 369 -16.61 -32.27 -25.07
C LYS A 369 -16.03 -32.33 -26.49
N GLY A 370 -14.72 -32.26 -26.66
CA GLY A 370 -14.05 -32.37 -27.93
C GLY A 370 -13.71 -31.03 -28.60
N VAL A 371 -13.88 -29.90 -27.90
CA VAL A 371 -13.41 -28.61 -28.42
C VAL A 371 -11.87 -28.63 -28.50
N PRO A 372 -11.30 -28.38 -29.67
CA PRO A 372 -9.86 -28.43 -29.85
C PRO A 372 -9.14 -27.38 -29.00
N LYS A 373 -7.95 -27.72 -28.51
CA LYS A 373 -7.06 -26.83 -27.76
C LYS A 373 -5.63 -26.92 -28.26
N SER A 374 -4.90 -25.84 -28.11
CA SER A 374 -3.47 -25.78 -28.45
C SER A 374 -2.65 -26.71 -27.55
N LEU A 375 -1.49 -27.14 -28.02
CA LEU A 375 -0.58 -27.98 -27.21
C LEU A 375 -0.17 -27.28 -25.90
N GLY A 376 -0.01 -25.96 -25.90
CA GLY A 376 0.32 -25.15 -24.72
C GLY A 376 -0.78 -25.19 -23.65
N GLU A 377 -2.06 -25.07 -24.06
CA GLU A 377 -3.22 -25.18 -23.14
C GLU A 377 -3.32 -26.60 -22.56
N ILE A 378 -3.15 -27.63 -23.41
CA ILE A 378 -3.21 -29.02 -22.95
C ILE A 378 -2.05 -29.35 -22.00
N LYS A 379 -0.86 -28.77 -22.22
CA LYS A 379 0.27 -28.87 -21.29
C LYS A 379 -0.09 -28.32 -19.92
N GLN A 380 -0.80 -27.20 -19.85
CA GLN A 380 -1.27 -26.60 -18.60
C GLN A 380 -2.23 -27.52 -17.84
N TYR A 381 -3.14 -28.24 -18.52
CA TYR A 381 -3.98 -29.27 -17.90
C TYR A 381 -3.10 -30.41 -17.35
N HIS A 382 -2.24 -30.97 -18.20
CA HIS A 382 -1.41 -32.12 -17.84
C HIS A 382 -0.51 -31.86 -16.64
N GLU A 383 0.12 -30.70 -16.56
CA GLU A 383 1.00 -30.34 -15.44
C GLU A 383 0.26 -30.29 -14.10
N ARG A 384 -1.03 -29.95 -14.12
CA ARG A 384 -1.86 -29.81 -12.91
C ARG A 384 -2.62 -31.07 -12.53
N LEU A 385 -2.77 -32.04 -13.42
CA LEU A 385 -3.46 -33.30 -13.15
C LEU A 385 -2.73 -34.15 -12.10
N HIS A 386 -3.51 -34.91 -11.31
CA HIS A 386 -2.97 -35.92 -10.41
C HIS A 386 -2.28 -37.03 -11.19
N LYS A 387 -1.19 -37.61 -10.65
CA LYS A 387 -0.37 -38.65 -11.31
C LYS A 387 -1.18 -39.84 -11.86
N LYS A 388 -2.23 -40.29 -11.16
CA LYS A 388 -3.08 -41.38 -11.60
C LYS A 388 -3.79 -41.18 -12.95
N TYR A 389 -3.94 -39.94 -13.37
CA TYR A 389 -4.57 -39.58 -14.64
C TYR A 389 -3.57 -39.32 -15.78
N LYS A 390 -2.28 -39.38 -15.49
CA LYS A 390 -1.20 -39.21 -16.46
C LYS A 390 -0.76 -40.57 -16.97
N CYS A 391 -0.75 -40.73 -18.26
CA CYS A 391 -0.14 -41.91 -18.88
C CYS A 391 1.38 -41.75 -18.95
N ASN A 392 2.13 -42.87 -18.84
CA ASN A 392 3.59 -42.89 -18.71
C ASN A 392 4.36 -42.55 -20.00
N LYS A 393 3.86 -41.68 -20.86
CA LYS A 393 4.59 -41.21 -22.05
C LYS A 393 5.24 -39.87 -21.83
N ASN A 394 6.45 -39.75 -22.34
CA ASN A 394 7.10 -38.45 -22.39
C ASN A 394 6.25 -37.47 -23.19
N TRP A 395 6.04 -36.28 -22.62
CA TRP A 395 5.32 -35.19 -23.27
C TRP A 395 5.93 -34.87 -24.64
N PRO A 396 5.14 -34.54 -25.69
CA PRO A 396 5.69 -34.17 -26.98
C PRO A 396 6.71 -33.03 -26.86
N ARG A 397 7.87 -33.15 -27.51
CA ARG A 397 8.88 -32.07 -27.48
C ARG A 397 8.35 -30.86 -28.24
N GLU A 398 8.59 -29.68 -27.71
CA GLU A 398 8.03 -28.41 -28.20
C GLU A 398 8.38 -28.05 -29.67
N GLY A 399 9.34 -28.69 -30.28
CA GLY A 399 9.77 -28.40 -31.65
C GLY A 399 9.02 -29.10 -32.80
N SER A 400 8.18 -30.09 -32.50
CA SER A 400 7.59 -30.93 -33.57
C SER A 400 6.17 -30.55 -34.00
N ILE A 401 5.47 -29.63 -33.27
CA ILE A 401 4.06 -29.37 -33.55
C ILE A 401 3.68 -27.93 -33.08
N ILE A 402 4.21 -26.93 -33.73
CA ILE A 402 3.77 -25.55 -33.57
C ILE A 402 2.54 -25.36 -34.48
N ASN A 403 1.38 -24.96 -33.94
CA ASN A 403 0.12 -24.62 -34.62
C ASN A 403 -0.89 -25.76 -34.94
N LYS A 404 -0.86 -26.90 -34.25
CA LYS A 404 -2.00 -27.85 -34.33
C LYS A 404 -2.81 -27.79 -33.04
N GLU A 405 -4.12 -27.70 -33.22
CA GLU A 405 -5.10 -27.90 -32.16
C GLU A 405 -5.43 -29.40 -32.04
N TYR A 406 -5.68 -29.88 -30.84
CA TYR A 406 -5.96 -31.27 -30.54
C TYR A 406 -7.21 -31.38 -29.66
N THR A 407 -8.01 -32.40 -29.97
CA THR A 407 -9.14 -32.78 -29.12
C THR A 407 -8.67 -33.65 -27.95
N PHE A 408 -9.52 -33.78 -26.93
CA PHE A 408 -9.29 -34.70 -25.80
C PHE A 408 -9.05 -36.15 -26.32
N GLN A 409 -9.81 -36.58 -27.30
CA GLN A 409 -9.70 -37.92 -27.86
C GLN A 409 -8.37 -38.18 -28.58
N ASP A 410 -7.81 -37.18 -29.20
CA ASP A 410 -6.47 -37.29 -29.84
C ASP A 410 -5.40 -37.57 -28.78
N PHE A 411 -5.50 -36.95 -27.62
CA PHE A 411 -4.55 -37.15 -26.53
C PHE A 411 -4.76 -38.52 -25.82
N VAL A 412 -5.99 -38.98 -25.74
CA VAL A 412 -6.28 -40.35 -25.24
C VAL A 412 -5.71 -41.38 -26.19
N ARG A 413 -5.99 -41.30 -27.49
CA ARG A 413 -5.46 -42.24 -28.52
C ARG A 413 -3.93 -42.28 -28.52
N LYS A 414 -3.30 -41.14 -28.33
CA LYS A 414 -1.83 -41.04 -28.26
C LYS A 414 -1.26 -41.50 -26.92
N GLY A 415 -2.09 -41.81 -25.94
CA GLY A 415 -1.71 -42.32 -24.62
C GLY A 415 -1.08 -41.26 -23.71
N TYR A 416 -1.45 -40.00 -23.86
CA TYR A 416 -1.02 -38.92 -22.96
C TYR A 416 -2.00 -38.66 -21.83
N LEU A 417 -3.30 -38.90 -22.03
CA LEU A 417 -4.36 -38.71 -21.04
C LEU A 417 -5.19 -40.01 -20.90
N SER A 418 -5.74 -40.26 -19.68
CA SER A 418 -6.64 -41.36 -19.39
C SER A 418 -8.06 -41.02 -19.81
N GLU A 419 -8.78 -41.99 -20.42
CA GLU A 419 -10.20 -41.83 -20.77
C GLU A 419 -11.10 -41.67 -19.53
N GLU A 420 -10.67 -42.13 -18.38
CA GLU A 420 -11.38 -41.97 -17.11
C GLU A 420 -11.63 -40.50 -16.75
N LEU A 421 -10.84 -39.59 -17.29
CA LEU A 421 -11.00 -38.13 -17.10
C LEU A 421 -12.35 -37.59 -17.60
N LYS A 422 -13.00 -38.27 -18.58
CA LYS A 422 -14.34 -37.89 -19.05
C LYS A 422 -15.43 -37.99 -17.99
N LYS A 423 -15.19 -38.77 -16.91
CA LYS A 423 -16.15 -38.96 -15.82
C LYS A 423 -16.22 -37.76 -14.88
N GLU A 424 -15.30 -36.82 -14.97
CA GLU A 424 -15.21 -35.67 -14.05
C GLU A 424 -15.10 -34.33 -14.76
N ASN A 425 -16.20 -33.61 -14.82
CA ASN A 425 -16.27 -32.30 -15.45
C ASN A 425 -15.57 -31.19 -14.65
N SER A 426 -15.30 -31.41 -13.37
CA SER A 426 -14.72 -30.41 -12.48
C SER A 426 -13.22 -30.61 -12.32
N PHE A 427 -12.42 -29.82 -13.05
CA PHE A 427 -10.95 -29.94 -13.02
C PHE A 427 -10.35 -29.87 -11.62
N TYR A 428 -10.97 -29.14 -10.67
CA TYR A 428 -10.47 -29.02 -9.32
C TYR A 428 -10.33 -30.35 -8.59
N LYS A 429 -11.22 -31.32 -8.84
CA LYS A 429 -11.16 -32.69 -8.25
C LYS A 429 -10.02 -33.50 -8.85
N LEU A 430 -9.62 -33.19 -10.07
CA LEU A 430 -8.53 -33.86 -10.78
C LEU A 430 -7.15 -33.28 -10.45
N HIS A 431 -7.12 -32.14 -9.79
CA HIS A 431 -5.89 -31.42 -9.53
C HIS A 431 -4.98 -32.16 -8.54
N LYS A 432 -3.68 -32.28 -8.87
CA LYS A 432 -2.68 -33.06 -8.10
C LYS A 432 -2.50 -32.64 -6.63
N LYS A 433 -2.91 -31.42 -6.28
CA LYS A 433 -2.80 -30.88 -4.93
C LYS A 433 -4.13 -30.87 -4.17
N TYR A 434 -5.21 -31.34 -4.78
CA TYR A 434 -6.52 -31.42 -4.11
C TYR A 434 -6.54 -32.61 -3.16
N LYS A 435 -6.86 -32.36 -1.88
CA LYS A 435 -7.05 -33.37 -0.84
C LYS A 435 -8.50 -33.29 -0.36
N LYS A 436 -9.26 -34.38 -0.57
CA LYS A 436 -10.68 -34.43 -0.22
C LYS A 436 -10.93 -34.59 1.30
N ASP A 437 -10.04 -35.29 1.99
CA ASP A 437 -10.24 -35.79 3.34
C ASP A 437 -9.24 -35.24 4.38
N SER A 438 -8.66 -34.02 4.14
CA SER A 438 -7.82 -33.41 5.15
C SER A 438 -8.69 -32.67 6.18
N GLU A 439 -8.54 -32.95 7.45
CA GLU A 439 -9.21 -32.25 8.56
C GLU A 439 -8.84 -30.75 8.60
N GLN A 440 -7.69 -30.37 8.03
CA GLN A 440 -7.29 -29.00 7.77
C GLN A 440 -6.99 -28.81 6.29
N ASP A 441 -7.74 -27.92 5.63
CA ASP A 441 -7.46 -27.51 4.26
C ASP A 441 -6.09 -26.84 4.19
N ASP A 442 -5.14 -27.44 3.49
CA ASP A 442 -3.88 -26.78 3.16
C ASP A 442 -4.14 -25.59 2.22
N TYR A 443 -3.16 -24.69 2.11
CA TYR A 443 -3.26 -23.48 1.28
C TYR A 443 -3.67 -23.78 -0.17
N GLN A 444 -3.21 -24.89 -0.75
CA GLN A 444 -3.49 -25.24 -2.13
C GLN A 444 -4.93 -25.74 -2.31
N THR A 445 -5.43 -26.53 -1.36
CA THR A 445 -6.83 -26.99 -1.36
C THR A 445 -7.79 -25.79 -1.23
N VAL A 446 -7.50 -24.84 -0.35
CA VAL A 446 -8.27 -23.59 -0.21
C VAL A 446 -8.27 -22.79 -1.52
N LYS A 447 -7.11 -22.68 -2.19
CA LYS A 447 -6.97 -22.00 -3.47
C LYS A 447 -7.81 -22.66 -4.57
N ILE A 448 -7.75 -23.97 -4.67
CA ILE A 448 -8.51 -24.74 -5.67
C ILE A 448 -10.03 -24.60 -5.43
N LYS A 449 -10.49 -24.69 -4.18
CA LYS A 449 -11.88 -24.43 -3.82
C LYS A 449 -12.33 -23.02 -4.19
N TYR A 450 -11.47 -22.04 -4.03
CA TYR A 450 -11.75 -20.66 -4.41
C TYR A 450 -11.88 -20.50 -5.94
N ILE A 451 -10.97 -21.09 -6.73
CA ILE A 451 -11.06 -21.08 -8.20
C ILE A 451 -12.40 -21.65 -8.66
N ASN A 452 -12.81 -22.79 -8.11
CA ASN A 452 -14.11 -23.40 -8.44
C ASN A 452 -15.28 -22.44 -8.14
N ARG A 453 -15.22 -21.65 -7.07
CA ARG A 453 -16.24 -20.64 -6.75
C ARG A 453 -16.29 -19.50 -7.76
N ILE A 454 -15.16 -19.03 -8.27
CA ILE A 454 -15.12 -18.02 -9.33
C ILE A 454 -15.91 -18.52 -10.55
N ILE A 455 -15.71 -19.78 -10.94
CA ILE A 455 -16.38 -20.41 -12.07
C ILE A 455 -17.88 -20.57 -11.79
N GLN A 456 -18.26 -21.14 -10.63
CA GLN A 456 -19.66 -21.37 -10.26
C GLN A 456 -20.49 -20.09 -10.13
N LYS A 457 -19.86 -18.97 -9.79
CA LYS A 457 -20.51 -17.66 -9.63
C LYS A 457 -20.44 -16.79 -10.90
N ASP A 458 -19.93 -17.36 -12.00
CA ASP A 458 -19.76 -16.68 -13.29
C ASP A 458 -18.95 -15.37 -13.22
N ASN A 459 -17.98 -15.32 -12.31
CA ASN A 459 -17.11 -14.16 -12.13
C ASN A 459 -15.86 -14.17 -13.03
N LEU A 460 -15.79 -15.05 -14.02
CA LEU A 460 -14.68 -15.07 -14.99
C LEU A 460 -14.61 -13.78 -15.78
N ASN A 461 -15.77 -13.27 -16.20
CA ASN A 461 -15.92 -12.03 -16.95
C ASN A 461 -16.14 -10.81 -16.04
N GLN A 462 -15.75 -10.92 -14.75
CA GLN A 462 -15.83 -9.81 -13.83
C GLN A 462 -15.14 -8.58 -14.39
N LYS A 463 -15.91 -7.50 -14.58
CA LYS A 463 -15.43 -6.21 -15.10
C LYS A 463 -14.99 -5.27 -13.97
N SER A 464 -15.59 -5.41 -12.79
CA SER A 464 -15.21 -4.62 -11.63
C SER A 464 -13.77 -4.93 -11.18
N ILE A 465 -13.06 -3.89 -10.77
CA ILE A 465 -11.71 -4.00 -10.22
C ILE A 465 -11.83 -4.03 -8.70
N ILE A 466 -11.46 -5.16 -8.07
CA ILE A 466 -11.54 -5.33 -6.63
C ILE A 466 -10.13 -5.38 -6.05
N GLU A 467 -9.86 -4.46 -5.15
CA GLU A 467 -8.56 -4.33 -4.49
C GLU A 467 -8.74 -4.28 -2.96
N TYR A 468 -7.69 -4.66 -2.25
CA TYR A 468 -7.65 -4.53 -0.80
C TYR A 468 -6.26 -4.06 -0.33
N GLY A 469 -6.25 -3.29 0.77
CA GLY A 469 -5.03 -2.81 1.39
C GLY A 469 -5.28 -2.26 2.79
N ASN A 470 -4.25 -2.19 3.61
CA ASN A 470 -4.37 -1.48 4.88
C ASN A 470 -4.42 0.05 4.64
N PHE A 471 -4.80 0.83 5.65
CA PHE A 471 -4.95 2.27 5.51
C PHE A 471 -3.68 3.00 5.03
N HIS A 472 -2.50 2.49 5.36
CA HIS A 472 -1.23 3.07 4.90
C HIS A 472 -0.97 2.74 3.42
N ASP A 473 -1.26 1.49 3.01
CA ASP A 473 -1.08 1.05 1.62
C ASP A 473 -2.00 1.79 0.64
N VAL A 474 -3.18 2.23 1.10
CA VAL A 474 -4.18 2.87 0.24
C VAL A 474 -4.07 4.40 0.21
N LYS A 475 -3.19 4.99 1.01
CA LYS A 475 -2.97 6.43 0.97
C LYS A 475 -2.49 6.86 -0.43
N GLY A 476 -3.03 7.96 -0.94
CA GLY A 476 -2.79 8.41 -2.33
C GLY A 476 -3.77 7.82 -3.35
N LEU A 477 -4.29 6.60 -3.15
CA LEU A 477 -5.19 5.96 -4.12
C LEU A 477 -6.57 6.64 -4.19
N THR A 478 -7.25 6.43 -5.32
CA THR A 478 -8.65 6.82 -5.51
C THR A 478 -9.39 5.69 -6.23
N ARG A 479 -10.58 5.32 -5.75
CA ARG A 479 -11.44 4.30 -6.36
C ARG A 479 -12.89 4.78 -6.34
N ASP A 480 -13.73 4.16 -7.16
CA ASP A 480 -15.12 4.57 -7.26
C ASP A 480 -15.87 4.27 -5.95
N ASN A 481 -15.61 3.11 -5.36
CA ASN A 481 -16.29 2.65 -4.15
C ASN A 481 -15.29 2.20 -3.08
N VAL A 482 -15.63 2.38 -1.81
CA VAL A 482 -14.81 1.93 -0.69
C VAL A 482 -15.59 1.11 0.33
N ILE A 483 -14.95 0.08 0.85
CA ILE A 483 -15.44 -0.71 1.98
C ILE A 483 -14.44 -0.53 3.12
N VAL A 484 -14.89 0.09 4.21
CA VAL A 484 -14.00 0.56 5.28
C VAL A 484 -14.28 -0.19 6.57
N ASP A 485 -13.25 -0.85 7.09
CA ASP A 485 -13.28 -1.43 8.43
C ASP A 485 -12.85 -0.38 9.46
N LEU A 486 -13.80 0.09 10.26
CA LEU A 486 -13.57 1.06 11.33
C LEU A 486 -13.41 0.41 12.71
N SER A 487 -13.09 -0.87 12.78
CA SER A 487 -12.82 -1.55 14.06
C SER A 487 -11.59 -0.95 14.76
N LEU A 488 -11.75 -0.67 16.05
CA LEU A 488 -10.68 -0.10 16.88
C LEU A 488 -9.80 -1.20 17.47
N THR A 489 -8.52 -0.96 17.50
CA THR A 489 -7.60 -1.71 18.36
C THR A 489 -7.57 -1.09 19.79
N ARG A 490 -7.32 -1.90 20.81
CA ARG A 490 -7.53 -1.52 22.22
C ARG A 490 -6.63 -0.39 22.74
N ASP A 491 -5.49 -0.17 22.10
CA ASP A 491 -4.34 0.52 22.70
C ASP A 491 -3.81 1.68 21.82
N GLU A 492 -4.65 2.27 20.97
CA GLU A 492 -4.23 3.34 20.08
C GLU A 492 -4.95 4.65 20.37
N ASP A 493 -4.28 5.77 20.15
CA ASP A 493 -4.86 7.10 20.22
C ASP A 493 -6.14 7.16 19.36
N LYS A 494 -7.23 7.58 19.98
CA LYS A 494 -8.51 7.72 19.28
C LYS A 494 -8.42 8.66 18.09
N PHE A 495 -7.54 9.66 18.13
CA PHE A 495 -7.32 10.59 17.02
C PHE A 495 -6.61 9.92 15.85
N ASP A 496 -5.65 9.05 16.12
CA ASP A 496 -4.98 8.28 15.08
C ASP A 496 -5.94 7.33 14.37
N GLN A 497 -6.82 6.67 15.14
CA GLN A 497 -7.87 5.82 14.57
C GLN A 497 -8.82 6.62 13.66
N ARG A 498 -9.20 7.84 14.07
CA ARG A 498 -10.05 8.73 13.28
C ARG A 498 -9.37 9.16 11.98
N ARG A 499 -8.08 9.52 12.03
CA ARG A 499 -7.31 9.85 10.83
C ARG A 499 -7.20 8.67 9.87
N LEU A 500 -6.96 7.46 10.37
CA LEU A 500 -6.93 6.24 9.56
C LEU A 500 -8.27 5.97 8.88
N GLY A 501 -9.38 6.01 9.63
CA GLY A 501 -10.73 5.86 9.09
C GLY A 501 -11.06 6.95 8.06
N PHE A 502 -10.68 8.18 8.34
CA PHE A 502 -10.84 9.31 7.43
C PHE A 502 -10.07 9.11 6.12
N VAL A 503 -8.80 8.67 6.19
CA VAL A 503 -8.00 8.37 5.01
C VAL A 503 -8.64 7.26 4.19
N GLY A 504 -9.02 6.13 4.80
CA GLY A 504 -9.65 5.01 4.09
C GLY A 504 -10.95 5.40 3.41
N LEU A 505 -11.83 6.12 4.11
CA LEU A 505 -13.12 6.55 3.58
C LEU A 505 -12.97 7.52 2.40
N THR A 506 -12.08 8.49 2.53
CA THR A 506 -11.87 9.53 1.50
C THR A 506 -11.10 9.03 0.27
N ARG A 507 -10.85 7.73 0.14
CA ARG A 507 -10.39 7.10 -1.11
C ARG A 507 -11.53 6.89 -2.10
N GLY A 508 -12.80 6.89 -1.63
CA GLY A 508 -14.00 6.69 -2.45
C GLY A 508 -14.45 7.95 -3.17
N ARG A 509 -15.01 7.73 -4.37
CA ARG A 509 -15.70 8.77 -5.15
C ARG A 509 -17.21 8.73 -4.92
N HIS A 510 -17.83 7.56 -5.15
CA HIS A 510 -19.28 7.39 -5.25
C HIS A 510 -19.89 6.90 -3.94
N ASP A 511 -19.64 5.64 -3.58
CA ASP A 511 -20.29 4.99 -2.45
C ASP A 511 -19.31 4.44 -1.44
N ALA A 512 -19.76 4.33 -0.19
CA ALA A 512 -19.01 3.71 0.88
C ALA A 512 -19.86 2.70 1.67
N TRP A 513 -19.22 1.59 2.06
CA TRP A 513 -19.78 0.62 3.00
C TRP A 513 -18.90 0.57 4.25
N ILE A 514 -19.51 0.79 5.39
CA ILE A 514 -18.83 0.78 6.67
C ILE A 514 -19.08 -0.54 7.37
N LEU A 515 -18.03 -1.31 7.60
CA LEU A 515 -18.14 -2.53 8.36
C LEU A 515 -18.27 -2.24 9.85
N LYS A 516 -19.34 -2.74 10.45
CA LYS A 516 -19.53 -2.79 11.89
C LYS A 516 -19.20 -4.22 12.37
N THR A 517 -18.15 -4.34 13.19
CA THR A 517 -17.78 -5.63 13.75
C THR A 517 -18.63 -5.97 14.99
N GLN A 518 -18.84 -7.26 15.25
CA GLN A 518 -19.62 -7.72 16.42
C GLN A 518 -18.91 -7.49 17.76
N THR A 519 -17.69 -6.97 17.76
CA THR A 519 -16.86 -6.81 18.97
C THR A 519 -17.20 -5.59 19.79
N GLY A 520 -18.13 -4.72 19.36
CA GLY A 520 -18.57 -3.53 20.09
C GLY A 520 -17.49 -2.46 20.29
N LYS A 521 -16.33 -2.60 19.65
CA LYS A 521 -15.21 -1.66 19.68
C LYS A 521 -15.07 -1.00 18.33
N GLU A 522 -16.02 -0.16 18.03
CA GLU A 522 -16.03 0.62 16.80
C GLU A 522 -15.71 2.07 17.10
N LEU A 523 -15.19 2.76 16.09
CA LEU A 523 -15.10 4.20 16.13
C LEU A 523 -16.52 4.74 16.32
N ILE A 524 -16.79 5.34 17.48
CA ILE A 524 -18.09 5.99 17.76
C ILE A 524 -18.16 7.22 16.86
N ILE A 525 -19.11 7.20 15.92
CA ILE A 525 -19.33 8.26 14.93
C ILE A 525 -20.64 8.95 15.22
#